data_698c28e3a492781b04e95b3207d84bce
#
_entry.id   698c28e3a492781b04e95b3207d84bce
#
_cell.length_a   1.000
_cell.length_b   1.000
_cell.length_c   1.000
_cell.angle_alpha   90.00
_cell.angle_beta   90.00
_cell.angle_gamma   90.00
#
_symmetry.space_group_name_H-M   'P 1'
#
loop_
_entity.id
_entity.type
_entity.pdbx_description
1 polymer ?
#
loop_
_entity_poly.entity_id
_entity_poly.type
_entity_poly.pdbx_seq_one_letter_code
_entity_poly.pdbx_strand_id
1 'polypeptide(L)'
;MASTAIRDRRRILRYRNLVVKQSVQMKNRVSGLLMETGVTYTKSRLHKVGYFADLMANNEEIDDCIRPLLRLSREHIQRAQRLDYALVSSLERDPLLKERLRRLRTVPGVGPITALTWALEIGDYTRFRSIKEVISYCGLCGDENSSADKVMRMPLSKQRNKHIQRVLVEAAKLAPRDSHELAAVRERELERGNANRATLAVARKMVSYLLAVERGQRDFIAAEKFSRTAAA
;
A
#
# COMPACT_ATOMS: atom_id res chain seq x y z
N MET A 1 -17.62 -13.22 -11.87
CA MET A 1 -16.18 -13.56 -11.86
C MET A 1 -15.41 -12.46 -12.59
N ALA A 2 -14.16 -12.14 -12.17
CA ALA A 2 -13.34 -11.20 -12.93
C ALA A 2 -12.98 -11.79 -14.31
N SER A 3 -12.94 -10.93 -15.36
CA SER A 3 -12.53 -11.34 -16.71
C SER A 3 -11.11 -11.91 -16.71
N THR A 4 -10.78 -12.74 -17.70
CA THR A 4 -9.42 -13.30 -17.87
C THR A 4 -8.37 -12.20 -17.91
N ALA A 5 -8.64 -11.12 -18.65
CA ALA A 5 -7.76 -9.97 -18.77
C ALA A 5 -7.43 -9.33 -17.41
N ILE A 6 -8.40 -9.17 -16.52
CA ILE A 6 -8.18 -8.65 -15.16
C ILE A 6 -7.42 -9.67 -14.28
N ARG A 7 -7.71 -10.97 -14.45
CA ARG A 7 -7.00 -12.02 -13.69
C ARG A 7 -5.50 -12.06 -14.02
N ASP A 8 -5.15 -11.91 -15.28
CA ASP A 8 -3.74 -11.94 -15.72
C ASP A 8 -2.97 -10.74 -15.18
N ARG A 9 -3.54 -9.53 -15.26
CA ARG A 9 -2.96 -8.32 -14.66
C ARG A 9 -2.83 -8.41 -13.14
N ARG A 10 -3.79 -9.04 -12.48
CA ARG A 10 -3.71 -9.33 -11.03
C ARG A 10 -2.56 -10.29 -10.72
N ARG A 11 -2.28 -11.28 -11.56
CA ARG A 11 -1.10 -12.16 -11.42
C ARG A 11 0.19 -11.36 -11.49
N ILE A 12 0.32 -10.43 -12.46
CA ILE A 12 1.47 -9.54 -12.58
C ILE A 12 1.66 -8.71 -11.30
N LEU A 13 0.59 -8.08 -10.79
CA LEU A 13 0.65 -7.29 -9.56
C LEU A 13 1.04 -8.15 -8.34
N ARG A 14 0.52 -9.37 -8.24
CA ARG A 14 0.86 -10.29 -7.15
C ARG A 14 2.30 -10.79 -7.24
N TYR A 15 2.79 -11.04 -8.46
CA TYR A 15 4.21 -11.35 -8.70
C TYR A 15 5.11 -10.17 -8.31
N ARG A 16 4.74 -8.95 -8.68
CA ARG A 16 5.42 -7.72 -8.21
C ARG A 16 5.50 -7.67 -6.67
N ASN A 17 4.44 -8.00 -5.97
CA ASN A 17 4.43 -8.01 -4.51
C ASN A 17 5.41 -9.06 -3.93
N LEU A 18 5.59 -10.20 -4.61
CA LEU A 18 6.60 -11.20 -4.25
C LEU A 18 8.01 -10.64 -4.43
N VAL A 19 8.31 -9.99 -5.57
CA VAL A 19 9.60 -9.36 -5.85
C VAL A 19 9.97 -8.33 -4.78
N VAL A 20 9.02 -7.47 -4.40
CA VAL A 20 9.23 -6.49 -3.32
C VAL A 20 9.51 -7.16 -1.98
N LYS A 21 8.77 -8.24 -1.65
CA LYS A 21 9.02 -9.00 -0.42
C LYS A 21 10.45 -9.58 -0.40
N GLN A 22 10.90 -10.16 -1.50
CA GLN A 22 12.27 -10.69 -1.64
C GLN A 22 13.32 -9.58 -1.49
N SER A 23 13.09 -8.41 -2.10
CA SER A 23 13.97 -7.25 -1.94
C SER A 23 14.07 -6.79 -0.47
N VAL A 24 12.97 -6.77 0.26
CA VAL A 24 12.97 -6.43 1.70
C VAL A 24 13.73 -7.48 2.53
N GLN A 25 13.54 -8.77 2.23
CA GLN A 25 14.29 -9.85 2.89
C GLN A 25 15.80 -9.68 2.67
N MET A 26 16.20 -9.36 1.43
CA MET A 26 17.60 -9.15 1.09
C MET A 26 18.18 -7.90 1.78
N LYS A 27 17.41 -6.81 1.88
CA LYS A 27 17.79 -5.61 2.66
C LYS A 27 18.02 -5.93 4.14
N ASN A 28 17.16 -6.74 4.73
CA ASN A 28 17.33 -7.17 6.12
C ASN A 28 18.57 -8.06 6.28
N ARG A 29 18.87 -8.93 5.29
CA ARG A 29 20.07 -9.76 5.31
C ARG A 29 21.34 -8.93 5.24
N VAL A 30 21.39 -7.89 4.38
CA VAL A 30 22.50 -6.93 4.36
C VAL A 30 22.71 -6.27 5.72
N SER A 31 21.61 -5.82 6.36
CA SER A 31 21.71 -5.24 7.71
C SER A 31 22.23 -6.25 8.74
N GLY A 32 21.79 -7.52 8.67
CA GLY A 32 22.27 -8.58 9.57
C GLY A 32 23.77 -8.83 9.41
N LEU A 33 24.24 -9.00 8.16
CA LEU A 33 25.67 -9.21 7.88
C LEU A 33 26.55 -8.06 8.40
N LEU A 34 26.12 -6.80 8.23
CA LEU A 34 26.85 -5.65 8.75
C LEU A 34 26.85 -5.58 10.29
N MET A 35 25.76 -6.03 10.92
CA MET A 35 25.73 -6.12 12.40
C MET A 35 26.68 -7.21 12.92
N GLU A 36 26.81 -8.32 12.20
CA GLU A 36 27.72 -9.42 12.55
C GLU A 36 29.20 -8.97 12.52
N THR A 37 29.55 -8.01 11.65
CA THR A 37 30.93 -7.45 11.55
C THR A 37 31.19 -6.28 12.49
N GLY A 38 30.21 -5.81 13.24
CA GLY A 38 30.37 -4.62 14.12
C GLY A 38 30.39 -3.28 13.39
N VAL A 39 30.25 -3.25 12.06
CA VAL A 39 30.27 -2.03 11.26
C VAL A 39 29.10 -1.13 11.57
N THR A 40 29.39 0.12 11.92
CA THR A 40 28.37 1.15 12.14
C THR A 40 27.90 1.75 10.82
N TYR A 41 26.57 1.87 10.63
CA TYR A 41 25.99 2.44 9.42
C TYR A 41 24.69 3.19 9.67
N THR A 42 24.38 4.13 8.77
CA THR A 42 23.10 4.86 8.80
C THR A 42 22.02 4.07 8.06
N LYS A 43 21.08 3.46 8.79
CA LYS A 43 20.03 2.59 8.25
C LYS A 43 19.25 3.22 7.10
N SER A 44 18.89 4.50 7.17
CA SER A 44 18.14 5.21 6.12
C SER A 44 18.96 5.44 4.83
N ARG A 45 20.29 5.40 4.91
CA ARG A 45 21.21 5.62 3.79
C ARG A 45 21.79 4.33 3.21
N LEU A 46 21.73 3.20 3.95
CA LEU A 46 22.38 1.92 3.62
C LEU A 46 22.17 1.45 2.18
N HIS A 47 20.96 1.68 1.65
CA HIS A 47 20.64 1.21 0.30
C HIS A 47 20.77 2.31 -0.78
N LYS A 48 21.31 3.49 -0.46
CA LYS A 48 21.73 4.48 -1.48
C LYS A 48 23.03 4.04 -2.14
N VAL A 49 23.15 4.27 -3.45
CA VAL A 49 24.26 3.74 -4.25
C VAL A 49 25.62 4.25 -3.73
N GLY A 50 25.80 5.57 -3.60
CA GLY A 50 27.04 6.16 -3.11
C GLY A 50 27.39 5.69 -1.72
N TYR A 51 26.44 5.82 -0.76
CA TYR A 51 26.70 5.43 0.63
C TYR A 51 27.14 3.96 0.77
N PHE A 52 26.51 3.05 0.04
CA PHE A 52 26.90 1.64 0.08
C PHE A 52 28.29 1.40 -0.50
N ALA A 53 28.65 2.09 -1.59
CA ALA A 53 29.97 2.01 -2.18
C ALA A 53 31.05 2.53 -1.23
N ASP A 54 30.80 3.69 -0.63
CA ASP A 54 31.70 4.29 0.38
C ASP A 54 31.86 3.38 1.61
N LEU A 55 30.78 2.78 2.09
CA LEU A 55 30.81 1.83 3.20
C LEU A 55 31.68 0.61 2.88
N MET A 56 31.57 0.08 1.65
CA MET A 56 32.33 -1.07 1.19
C MET A 56 33.81 -0.77 0.93
N ALA A 57 34.14 0.49 0.59
CA ALA A 57 35.52 0.91 0.30
C ALA A 57 36.31 1.27 1.57
N ASN A 58 35.64 1.89 2.55
CA ASN A 58 36.30 2.56 3.66
C ASN A 58 36.20 1.81 5.00
N ASN A 59 35.62 0.60 5.03
CA ASN A 59 35.54 -0.21 6.27
C ASN A 59 36.41 -1.47 6.16
N GLU A 60 37.51 -1.45 6.86
CA GLU A 60 38.41 -2.61 6.98
C GLU A 60 37.82 -3.70 7.87
N GLU A 61 36.87 -3.36 8.74
CA GLU A 61 36.15 -4.30 9.63
C GLU A 61 35.28 -5.31 8.86
N ILE A 62 34.96 -5.03 7.59
CA ILE A 62 34.19 -5.95 6.77
C ILE A 62 35.12 -7.07 6.29
N ASP A 63 34.95 -8.25 6.83
CA ASP A 63 35.67 -9.45 6.46
C ASP A 63 35.56 -9.76 4.95
N ASP A 64 36.66 -10.22 4.37
CA ASP A 64 36.74 -10.55 2.95
C ASP A 64 35.77 -11.65 2.53
N CYS A 65 35.37 -12.54 3.42
CA CYS A 65 34.35 -13.56 3.15
C CYS A 65 32.93 -12.96 3.09
N ILE A 66 32.68 -11.84 3.76
CA ILE A 66 31.36 -11.18 3.82
C ILE A 66 31.18 -10.18 2.65
N ARG A 67 32.27 -9.55 2.18
CA ARG A 67 32.22 -8.58 1.07
C ARG A 67 31.52 -9.10 -0.18
N PRO A 68 31.79 -10.32 -0.71
CA PRO A 68 31.05 -10.87 -1.84
C PRO A 68 29.56 -11.03 -1.56
N LEU A 69 29.17 -11.47 -0.36
CA LEU A 69 27.77 -11.65 0.02
C LEU A 69 27.01 -10.32 0.03
N LEU A 70 27.62 -9.25 0.53
CA LEU A 70 27.07 -7.90 0.52
C LEU A 70 26.88 -7.39 -0.90
N ARG A 71 27.88 -7.60 -1.80
CA ARG A 71 27.79 -7.20 -3.22
C ARG A 71 26.67 -7.94 -3.94
N LEU A 72 26.61 -9.27 -3.84
CA LEU A 72 25.54 -10.09 -4.43
C LEU A 72 24.15 -9.69 -3.90
N SER A 73 24.04 -9.46 -2.60
CA SER A 73 22.79 -9.00 -2.01
C SER A 73 22.38 -7.64 -2.57
N ARG A 74 23.32 -6.74 -2.79
CA ARG A 74 23.09 -5.42 -3.38
C ARG A 74 22.62 -5.52 -4.84
N GLU A 75 23.26 -6.35 -5.64
CA GLU A 75 22.87 -6.61 -7.02
C GLU A 75 21.43 -7.17 -7.10
N HIS A 76 21.10 -8.12 -6.22
CA HIS A 76 19.77 -8.67 -6.13
C HIS A 76 18.72 -7.59 -5.79
N ILE A 77 19.01 -6.72 -4.83
CA ILE A 77 18.13 -5.59 -4.46
C ILE A 77 17.92 -4.66 -5.66
N GLN A 78 18.98 -4.30 -6.37
CA GLN A 78 18.90 -3.43 -7.56
C GLN A 78 18.10 -4.07 -8.69
N ARG A 79 18.33 -5.37 -8.95
CA ARG A 79 17.55 -6.13 -9.95
C ARG A 79 16.07 -6.19 -9.61
N ALA A 80 15.76 -6.45 -8.34
CA ALA A 80 14.37 -6.46 -7.86
C ALA A 80 13.71 -5.08 -7.99
N GLN A 81 14.41 -3.99 -7.73
CA GLN A 81 13.90 -2.63 -7.92
C GLN A 81 13.61 -2.30 -9.39
N ARG A 82 14.50 -2.69 -10.31
CA ARG A 82 14.27 -2.52 -11.76
C ARG A 82 13.04 -3.31 -12.23
N LEU A 83 12.90 -4.55 -11.75
CA LEU A 83 11.77 -5.40 -12.09
C LEU A 83 10.46 -4.84 -11.51
N ASP A 84 10.48 -4.36 -10.27
CA ASP A 84 9.33 -3.69 -9.64
C ASP A 84 8.85 -2.50 -10.49
N TYR A 85 9.77 -1.61 -10.86
CA TYR A 85 9.47 -0.47 -11.72
C TYR A 85 8.90 -0.89 -13.08
N ALA A 86 9.51 -1.88 -13.74
CA ALA A 86 9.06 -2.37 -15.04
C ALA A 86 7.64 -2.94 -14.98
N LEU A 87 7.32 -3.76 -13.95
CA LEU A 87 6.00 -4.35 -13.75
C LEU A 87 4.93 -3.29 -13.47
N VAL A 88 5.24 -2.31 -12.63
CA VAL A 88 4.31 -1.20 -12.33
C VAL A 88 4.06 -0.36 -13.57
N SER A 89 5.12 0.06 -14.28
CA SER A 89 5.02 0.85 -15.51
C SER A 89 4.23 0.14 -16.60
N SER A 90 4.41 -1.17 -16.74
CA SER A 90 3.63 -1.99 -17.68
C SER A 90 2.13 -1.95 -17.38
N LEU A 91 1.76 -2.09 -16.09
CA LEU A 91 0.36 -2.06 -15.66
C LEU A 91 -0.26 -0.65 -15.76
N GLU A 92 0.50 0.42 -15.48
CA GLU A 92 0.02 1.79 -15.59
C GLU A 92 -0.23 2.22 -17.05
N ARG A 93 0.56 1.69 -17.99
CA ARG A 93 0.40 1.98 -19.43
C ARG A 93 -0.67 1.11 -20.09
N ASP A 94 -1.19 0.11 -19.39
CA ASP A 94 -2.20 -0.78 -19.94
C ASP A 94 -3.47 -0.03 -20.32
N PRO A 95 -3.93 -0.08 -21.58
CA PRO A 95 -5.11 0.65 -22.06
C PRO A 95 -6.39 0.35 -21.25
N LEU A 96 -6.55 -0.89 -20.76
CA LEU A 96 -7.72 -1.29 -19.95
C LEU A 96 -7.73 -0.66 -18.55
N LEU A 97 -6.58 -0.23 -18.05
CA LEU A 97 -6.44 0.30 -16.69
C LEU A 97 -6.19 1.80 -16.67
N LYS A 98 -5.56 2.36 -17.71
CA LYS A 98 -5.00 3.72 -17.72
C LYS A 98 -5.99 4.77 -17.21
N GLU A 99 -7.18 4.84 -17.78
CA GLU A 99 -8.17 5.87 -17.43
C GLU A 99 -8.76 5.62 -16.03
N ARG A 100 -9.01 4.38 -15.68
CA ARG A 100 -9.47 3.99 -14.35
C ARG A 100 -8.45 4.37 -13.28
N LEU A 101 -7.16 4.09 -13.51
CA LEU A 101 -6.08 4.44 -12.60
C LEU A 101 -5.92 5.96 -12.47
N ARG A 102 -6.03 6.70 -13.58
CA ARG A 102 -5.97 8.16 -13.57
C ARG A 102 -7.01 8.73 -12.60
N ARG A 103 -8.27 8.29 -12.72
CA ARG A 103 -9.36 8.74 -11.84
C ARG A 103 -9.14 8.33 -10.38
N LEU A 104 -8.77 7.09 -10.11
CA LEU A 104 -8.53 6.63 -8.75
C LEU A 104 -7.42 7.39 -8.04
N ARG A 105 -6.40 7.84 -8.77
CA ARG A 105 -5.28 8.63 -8.23
C ARG A 105 -5.66 10.07 -7.87
N THR A 106 -6.83 10.55 -8.22
CA THR A 106 -7.34 11.85 -7.75
C THR A 106 -7.80 11.82 -6.29
N VAL A 107 -8.01 10.62 -5.72
CA VAL A 107 -8.35 10.45 -4.30
C VAL A 107 -7.11 10.72 -3.44
N PRO A 108 -7.22 11.56 -2.37
CA PRO A 108 -6.10 11.86 -1.48
C PRO A 108 -5.43 10.60 -0.91
N GLY A 109 -4.09 10.58 -0.92
CA GLY A 109 -3.29 9.46 -0.44
C GLY A 109 -3.25 8.23 -1.36
N VAL A 110 -3.90 8.26 -2.52
CA VAL A 110 -3.92 7.13 -3.46
C VAL A 110 -2.81 7.25 -4.49
N GLY A 111 -1.71 6.55 -4.25
CA GLY A 111 -0.61 6.42 -5.21
C GLY A 111 -0.83 5.30 -6.25
N PRO A 112 0.13 5.11 -7.17
CA PRO A 112 0.04 4.12 -8.25
C PRO A 112 -0.27 2.71 -7.76
N ILE A 113 0.41 2.25 -6.73
CA ILE A 113 0.25 0.89 -6.20
C ILE A 113 -1.13 0.70 -5.55
N THR A 114 -1.62 1.71 -4.84
CA THR A 114 -2.95 1.66 -4.23
C THR A 114 -4.03 1.63 -5.31
N ALA A 115 -3.93 2.47 -6.34
CA ALA A 115 -4.85 2.49 -7.47
C ALA A 115 -4.84 1.16 -8.25
N LEU A 116 -3.66 0.63 -8.59
CA LEU A 116 -3.51 -0.68 -9.24
C LEU A 116 -4.11 -1.82 -8.41
N THR A 117 -3.81 -1.84 -7.10
CA THR A 117 -4.33 -2.89 -6.21
C THR A 117 -5.84 -2.79 -6.10
N TRP A 118 -6.38 -1.59 -5.95
CA TRP A 118 -7.83 -1.37 -5.95
C TRP A 118 -8.45 -1.86 -7.25
N ALA A 119 -8.01 -1.36 -8.40
CA ALA A 119 -8.58 -1.70 -9.70
C ALA A 119 -8.57 -3.21 -9.98
N LEU A 120 -7.48 -3.90 -9.63
CA LEU A 120 -7.28 -5.31 -9.93
C LEU A 120 -7.90 -6.25 -8.90
N GLU A 121 -7.89 -5.91 -7.61
CA GLU A 121 -8.45 -6.77 -6.56
C GLU A 121 -9.96 -6.58 -6.40
N ILE A 122 -10.48 -5.35 -6.53
CA ILE A 122 -11.92 -5.10 -6.60
C ILE A 122 -12.48 -5.68 -7.90
N GLY A 123 -11.79 -5.47 -9.04
CA GLY A 123 -12.27 -5.88 -10.35
C GLY A 123 -13.53 -5.12 -10.74
N ASP A 124 -14.67 -5.82 -10.86
CA ASP A 124 -15.98 -5.21 -11.08
C ASP A 124 -16.57 -4.74 -9.74
N TYR A 125 -16.69 -3.43 -9.59
CA TYR A 125 -17.22 -2.80 -8.38
C TYR A 125 -18.77 -2.92 -8.29
N THR A 126 -19.45 -3.17 -9.39
CA THR A 126 -20.92 -3.26 -9.43
C THR A 126 -21.46 -4.50 -8.70
N ARG A 127 -20.61 -5.50 -8.50
CA ARG A 127 -20.94 -6.72 -7.73
C ARG A 127 -21.23 -6.45 -6.24
N PHE A 128 -20.84 -5.30 -5.72
CA PHE A 128 -21.08 -4.91 -4.33
C PHE A 128 -22.34 -4.06 -4.22
N ARG A 129 -23.29 -4.50 -3.41
CA ARG A 129 -24.56 -3.82 -3.18
C ARG A 129 -24.39 -2.58 -2.29
N SER A 130 -23.44 -2.63 -1.36
CA SER A 130 -23.24 -1.58 -0.36
C SER A 130 -21.75 -1.26 -0.13
N ILE A 131 -21.49 -0.08 0.41
CA ILE A 131 -20.13 0.30 0.86
C ILE A 131 -19.64 -0.64 1.97
N LYS A 132 -20.54 -1.13 2.84
CA LYS A 132 -20.20 -2.06 3.93
C LYS A 132 -19.62 -3.36 3.39
N GLU A 133 -20.15 -3.89 2.30
CA GLU A 133 -19.61 -5.10 1.64
C GLU A 133 -18.19 -4.86 1.08
N VAL A 134 -17.95 -3.68 0.49
CA VAL A 134 -16.61 -3.33 -0.01
C VAL A 134 -15.62 -3.20 1.14
N ILE A 135 -15.99 -2.53 2.24
CA ILE A 135 -15.19 -2.39 3.45
C ILE A 135 -14.85 -3.76 4.03
N SER A 136 -15.82 -4.67 4.11
CA SER A 136 -15.64 -6.05 4.57
C SER A 136 -14.68 -6.82 3.64
N TYR A 137 -14.90 -6.77 2.32
CA TYR A 137 -14.01 -7.38 1.34
C TYR A 137 -12.58 -6.87 1.43
N CYS A 138 -12.40 -5.58 1.71
CA CYS A 138 -11.08 -4.97 1.95
C CYS A 138 -10.47 -5.37 3.31
N GLY A 139 -11.20 -6.11 4.15
CA GLY A 139 -10.72 -6.56 5.45
C GLY A 139 -10.56 -5.45 6.48
N LEU A 140 -11.35 -4.40 6.37
CA LEU A 140 -11.32 -3.25 7.29
C LEU A 140 -12.39 -3.34 8.39
N CYS A 141 -13.16 -4.44 8.46
CA CYS A 141 -14.08 -4.75 9.54
C CYS A 141 -13.41 -5.58 10.62
N GLY A 142 -13.83 -5.36 11.88
CA GLY A 142 -13.54 -6.29 12.97
C GLY A 142 -14.26 -7.60 12.75
N ASP A 143 -13.72 -8.67 13.32
CA ASP A 143 -14.44 -9.93 13.46
C ASP A 143 -15.39 -9.82 14.65
N GLU A 144 -16.50 -10.53 14.60
CA GLU A 144 -17.48 -10.58 15.67
C GLU A 144 -17.69 -12.04 16.08
N ASN A 145 -17.43 -12.33 17.33
CA ASN A 145 -17.69 -13.65 17.89
C ASN A 145 -18.86 -13.51 18.89
N SER A 146 -20.04 -13.79 18.39
CA SER A 146 -21.27 -13.71 19.19
C SER A 146 -21.68 -15.10 19.64
N SER A 147 -21.80 -15.32 20.95
CA SER A 147 -22.44 -16.49 21.52
C SER A 147 -23.58 -16.06 22.45
N ALA A 148 -24.79 -16.44 22.10
CA ALA A 148 -26.04 -16.12 22.83
C ALA A 148 -26.12 -14.61 23.14
N ASP A 149 -25.93 -14.22 24.39
CA ASP A 149 -26.13 -12.81 24.85
C ASP A 149 -24.84 -11.97 24.88
N LYS A 150 -23.70 -12.52 24.48
CA LYS A 150 -22.40 -11.81 24.49
C LYS A 150 -21.89 -11.53 23.10
N VAL A 151 -21.86 -10.23 22.71
CA VAL A 151 -21.19 -9.73 21.50
C VAL A 151 -19.75 -9.39 21.85
N MET A 152 -18.78 -10.24 21.44
CA MET A 152 -17.36 -9.95 21.58
C MET A 152 -16.81 -9.40 20.27
N ARG A 153 -16.40 -8.14 20.27
CA ARG A 153 -15.71 -7.52 19.14
C ARG A 153 -14.27 -7.98 19.12
N MET A 154 -13.92 -8.70 18.05
CA MET A 154 -12.59 -9.24 17.81
C MET A 154 -11.74 -8.26 16.98
N PRO A 155 -10.41 -8.45 16.92
CA PRO A 155 -9.56 -7.77 15.97
C PRO A 155 -10.03 -7.91 14.52
N LEU A 156 -9.34 -7.27 13.58
CA LEU A 156 -9.68 -7.35 12.15
C LEU A 156 -9.80 -8.81 11.70
N SER A 157 -10.89 -9.11 10.99
CA SER A 157 -11.14 -10.45 10.45
C SER A 157 -9.98 -10.95 9.60
N LYS A 158 -9.65 -12.25 9.74
CA LYS A 158 -8.65 -12.93 8.92
C LYS A 158 -9.22 -13.36 7.55
N GLN A 159 -10.53 -13.42 7.39
CA GLN A 159 -11.23 -13.66 6.13
C GLN A 159 -11.27 -12.39 5.28
N ARG A 160 -10.17 -12.09 4.59
CA ARG A 160 -9.98 -10.82 3.91
C ARG A 160 -9.06 -10.88 2.69
N ASN A 161 -9.17 -9.91 1.81
CA ASN A 161 -8.15 -9.67 0.80
C ASN A 161 -6.98 -8.90 1.42
N LYS A 162 -5.93 -9.65 1.82
CA LYS A 162 -4.72 -9.08 2.46
C LYS A 162 -3.97 -8.08 1.58
N HIS A 163 -4.09 -8.17 0.25
CA HIS A 163 -3.38 -7.29 -0.67
C HIS A 163 -3.98 -5.89 -0.63
N ILE A 164 -5.31 -5.79 -0.74
CA ILE A 164 -5.99 -4.50 -0.73
C ILE A 164 -5.98 -3.87 0.68
N GLN A 165 -6.14 -4.68 1.73
CA GLN A 165 -6.05 -4.20 3.11
C GLN A 165 -4.74 -3.48 3.37
N ARG A 166 -3.61 -4.12 3.00
CA ARG A 166 -2.27 -3.56 3.24
C ARG A 166 -2.11 -2.19 2.59
N VAL A 167 -2.45 -2.06 1.31
CA VAL A 167 -2.23 -0.78 0.60
C VAL A 167 -3.16 0.32 1.07
N LEU A 168 -4.41 -0.01 1.47
CA LEU A 168 -5.33 0.97 2.03
C LEU A 168 -4.89 1.47 3.40
N VAL A 169 -4.39 0.57 4.27
CA VAL A 169 -3.87 0.96 5.58
C VAL A 169 -2.62 1.85 5.44
N GLU A 170 -1.71 1.53 4.52
CA GLU A 170 -0.55 2.39 4.26
C GLU A 170 -0.95 3.74 3.65
N ALA A 171 -1.87 3.76 2.71
CA ALA A 171 -2.40 5.00 2.13
C ALA A 171 -3.10 5.86 3.18
N ALA A 172 -3.86 5.27 4.10
CA ALA A 172 -4.58 5.96 5.16
C ALA A 172 -3.68 6.66 6.18
N LYS A 173 -2.42 6.25 6.31
CA LYS A 173 -1.44 6.96 7.16
C LYS A 173 -1.02 8.29 6.56
N LEU A 174 -1.04 8.41 5.24
CA LEU A 174 -0.57 9.58 4.48
C LEU A 174 -1.73 10.49 4.06
N ALA A 175 -2.88 9.93 3.71
CA ALA A 175 -4.03 10.64 3.17
C ALA A 175 -4.53 11.86 3.99
N PRO A 176 -4.44 11.88 5.35
CA PRO A 176 -4.79 13.06 6.14
C PRO A 176 -3.92 14.30 5.88
N ARG A 177 -2.74 14.15 5.26
CA ARG A 177 -1.88 15.28 4.88
C ARG A 177 -2.46 16.08 3.70
N ASP A 178 -3.24 15.40 2.85
CA ASP A 178 -3.73 15.92 1.58
C ASP A 178 -5.25 16.18 1.60
N SER A 179 -5.92 16.01 2.76
CA SER A 179 -7.37 16.17 2.89
C SER A 179 -7.78 16.54 4.30
N HIS A 180 -8.37 17.73 4.46
CA HIS A 180 -8.92 18.21 5.73
C HIS A 180 -10.00 17.28 6.30
N GLU A 181 -10.88 16.73 5.45
CA GLU A 181 -11.92 15.80 5.88
C GLU A 181 -11.31 14.51 6.47
N LEU A 182 -10.24 13.97 5.86
CA LEU A 182 -9.55 12.79 6.37
C LEU A 182 -8.73 13.10 7.63
N ALA A 183 -8.18 14.31 7.74
CA ALA A 183 -7.51 14.79 8.95
C ALA A 183 -8.52 14.86 10.12
N ALA A 184 -9.68 15.48 9.91
CA ALA A 184 -10.74 15.56 10.93
C ALA A 184 -11.24 14.17 11.36
N VAL A 185 -11.39 13.22 10.42
CA VAL A 185 -11.73 11.82 10.76
C VAL A 185 -10.65 11.20 11.64
N ARG A 186 -9.36 11.42 11.32
CA ARG A 186 -8.24 10.89 12.08
C ARG A 186 -8.20 11.47 13.50
N GLU A 187 -8.31 12.78 13.65
CA GLU A 187 -8.26 13.49 14.93
C GLU A 187 -9.39 13.02 15.87
N ARG A 188 -10.62 13.03 15.39
CA ARG A 188 -11.77 12.56 16.16
C ARG A 188 -11.63 11.13 16.69
N GLU A 189 -10.99 10.25 15.90
CA GLU A 189 -10.79 8.86 16.32
C GLU A 189 -9.55 8.71 17.23
N LEU A 190 -8.58 9.61 17.16
CA LEU A 190 -7.45 9.67 18.09
C LEU A 190 -7.92 10.06 19.49
N GLU A 191 -8.82 11.04 19.61
CA GLU A 191 -9.42 11.45 20.88
C GLU A 191 -10.18 10.32 21.59
N ARG A 192 -10.76 9.39 20.80
CA ARG A 192 -11.58 8.26 21.30
C ARG A 192 -10.84 6.95 21.46
N GLY A 193 -9.60 6.86 21.01
CA GLY A 193 -8.90 5.60 20.96
C GLY A 193 -7.41 5.73 20.68
N ASN A 194 -6.92 4.94 19.73
CA ASN A 194 -5.51 4.87 19.39
C ASN A 194 -5.25 5.08 17.89
N ALA A 195 -3.99 5.28 17.53
CA ALA A 195 -3.55 5.55 16.18
C ALA A 195 -3.94 4.46 15.15
N ASN A 196 -4.01 3.19 15.58
CA ASN A 196 -4.43 2.10 14.69
C ASN A 196 -5.93 2.21 14.35
N ARG A 197 -6.76 2.53 15.33
CA ARG A 197 -8.20 2.76 15.14
C ARG A 197 -8.44 3.95 14.22
N ALA A 198 -7.73 5.06 14.44
CA ALA A 198 -7.79 6.24 13.60
C ALA A 198 -7.38 5.93 12.15
N THR A 199 -6.30 5.18 11.94
CA THR A 199 -5.87 4.74 10.60
C THR A 199 -6.94 3.90 9.90
N LEU A 200 -7.59 2.98 10.61
CA LEU A 200 -8.67 2.15 10.06
C LEU A 200 -9.92 2.98 9.70
N ALA A 201 -10.26 4.00 10.49
CA ALA A 201 -11.37 4.89 10.18
C ALA A 201 -11.10 5.69 8.89
N VAL A 202 -9.89 6.24 8.75
CA VAL A 202 -9.45 6.89 7.51
C VAL A 202 -9.50 5.92 6.33
N ALA A 203 -8.98 4.69 6.49
CA ALA A 203 -9.02 3.68 5.43
C ALA A 203 -10.45 3.36 4.96
N ARG A 204 -11.41 3.23 5.90
CA ARG A 204 -12.84 3.03 5.58
C ARG A 204 -13.43 4.22 4.82
N LYS A 205 -13.07 5.45 5.20
CA LYS A 205 -13.52 6.65 4.49
C LYS A 205 -12.90 6.72 3.08
N MET A 206 -11.63 6.35 2.92
CA MET A 206 -10.99 6.24 1.60
C MET A 206 -11.68 5.20 0.69
N VAL A 207 -12.15 4.08 1.24
CA VAL A 207 -12.98 3.11 0.47
C VAL A 207 -14.24 3.77 -0.09
N SER A 208 -14.89 4.63 0.70
CA SER A 208 -16.07 5.39 0.22
C SER A 208 -15.73 6.31 -0.94
N TYR A 209 -14.59 6.99 -0.89
CA TYR A 209 -14.12 7.87 -1.95
C TYR A 209 -13.76 7.10 -3.23
N LEU A 210 -12.99 6.04 -3.10
CA LEU A 210 -12.65 5.19 -4.23
C LEU A 210 -13.90 4.61 -4.91
N LEU A 211 -14.87 4.15 -4.13
CA LEU A 211 -16.12 3.64 -4.67
C LEU A 211 -16.98 4.74 -5.32
N ALA A 212 -16.96 5.96 -4.80
CA ALA A 212 -17.64 7.11 -5.40
C ALA A 212 -17.04 7.48 -6.76
N VAL A 213 -15.71 7.49 -6.87
CA VAL A 213 -14.99 7.69 -8.14
C VAL A 213 -15.35 6.61 -9.16
N GLU A 214 -15.40 5.33 -8.74
CA GLU A 214 -15.75 4.21 -9.60
C GLU A 214 -17.21 4.31 -10.10
N ARG A 215 -18.16 4.59 -9.20
CA ARG A 215 -19.58 4.69 -9.56
C ARG A 215 -19.88 5.93 -10.39
N GLY A 216 -19.25 7.04 -10.06
CA GLY A 216 -19.43 8.31 -10.78
C GLY A 216 -18.67 8.39 -12.10
N GLN A 217 -17.71 7.49 -12.35
CA GLN A 217 -16.81 7.50 -13.52
C GLN A 217 -16.15 8.88 -13.75
N ARG A 218 -15.87 9.61 -12.67
CA ARG A 218 -15.32 10.96 -12.66
C ARG A 218 -14.21 11.09 -11.61
N ASP A 219 -13.46 12.18 -11.70
CA ASP A 219 -12.41 12.51 -10.74
C ASP A 219 -13.01 12.76 -9.36
N PHE A 220 -12.21 12.51 -8.31
CA PHE A 220 -12.59 12.84 -6.95
C PHE A 220 -12.66 14.37 -6.79
N ILE A 221 -13.76 14.84 -6.21
CA ILE A 221 -13.97 16.25 -5.85
C ILE A 221 -14.23 16.29 -4.35
N ALA A 222 -13.38 17.01 -3.60
CA ALA A 222 -13.58 17.21 -2.17
C ALA A 222 -14.87 18.00 -1.90
N ALA A 223 -15.57 17.67 -0.80
CA ALA A 223 -16.84 18.31 -0.45
C ALA A 223 -16.74 19.84 -0.33
N GLU A 224 -15.61 20.35 0.14
CA GLU A 224 -15.32 21.80 0.24
C GLU A 224 -15.32 22.53 -1.12
N LYS A 225 -14.98 21.82 -2.20
CA LYS A 225 -15.04 22.37 -3.56
C LYS A 225 -16.46 22.33 -4.13
N PHE A 226 -17.29 21.39 -3.68
CA PHE A 226 -18.67 21.25 -4.15
C PHE A 226 -19.55 22.43 -3.68
N SER A 227 -19.35 22.90 -2.44
CA SER A 227 -20.06 24.05 -1.89
C SER A 227 -19.73 25.38 -2.56
N ARG A 228 -18.51 25.52 -3.11
CA ARG A 228 -18.10 26.73 -3.84
C ARG A 228 -18.61 26.77 -5.29
N THR A 229 -18.82 25.63 -5.93
CA THR A 229 -19.30 25.54 -7.32
C THR A 229 -20.82 25.59 -7.40
N ALA A 230 -21.53 25.22 -6.33
CA ALA A 230 -22.99 25.33 -6.25
C ALA A 230 -23.50 26.72 -5.81
N ALA A 231 -22.57 27.61 -5.39
CA ALA A 231 -22.87 28.99 -4.95
C ALA A 231 -22.41 30.06 -6.00
N ALA A 232 -21.95 29.61 -7.15
CA ALA A 232 -21.61 30.44 -8.32
C ALA A 232 -22.51 30.10 -9.50
#